data_3039a5a9b12c91f218e7e65512dd0a91
#
_entry.id   3039a5a9b12c91f218e7e65512dd0a91
#
_cell.length_a   1.000
_cell.length_b   1.000
_cell.length_c   1.000
_cell.angle_alpha   90.00
_cell.angle_beta   90.00
_cell.angle_gamma   90.00
#
_symmetry.space_group_name_H-M   'P 1'
#
loop_
_entity.id
_entity.type
_entity.pdbx_description
1 polymer ?
#
loop_
_entity_poly.entity_id
_entity_poly.type
_entity_poly.pdbx_seq_one_letter_code
_entity_poly.pdbx_strand_id
1 'polypeptide(L)'
;KTNQDASSIIYRKKPNAVYYNLKSLLKKDIINSMLYRDASQIFSTDYVRAKMNCRKWLMQGSMLVNRKVYGEGLNILKRAQELANKFDLPGEQALIDETLRNYYIIREGKPAMEKYEILIHESNEMYANHIEASNYMYRLSLPTLFETNSKLNIRRLRKQLLKLKLVYESTLGSSDRIGFY
;
A
#
# COMPACT_ATOMS: atom_id res chain seq x y z
N LYS A 1 30.06 16.23 7.17
CA LYS A 1 29.66 17.65 7.43
C LYS A 1 28.75 17.67 8.64
N THR A 2 29.09 18.50 9.63
CA THR A 2 28.39 18.58 10.92
C THR A 2 27.29 19.66 10.91
N ASN A 3 26.43 19.68 11.93
CA ASN A 3 25.46 20.76 12.11
C ASN A 3 26.15 22.12 12.31
N GLN A 4 27.37 22.12 12.85
CA GLN A 4 28.19 23.33 13.04
C GLN A 4 28.62 23.89 11.69
N ASP A 5 29.08 23.02 10.76
CA ASP A 5 29.48 23.46 9.42
C ASP A 5 28.30 24.06 8.65
N ALA A 6 27.13 23.38 8.69
CA ALA A 6 25.95 23.89 8.03
C ALA A 6 25.44 25.22 8.61
N SER A 7 25.42 25.37 9.92
CA SER A 7 25.00 26.60 10.59
C SER A 7 25.97 27.76 10.30
N SER A 8 27.28 27.49 10.26
CA SER A 8 28.28 28.51 9.95
C SER A 8 28.16 29.05 8.52
N ILE A 9 27.79 28.17 7.57
CA ILE A 9 27.55 28.55 6.16
C ILE A 9 26.29 29.42 6.02
N ILE A 10 25.18 29.02 6.67
CA ILE A 10 23.87 29.67 6.50
C ILE A 10 23.77 30.96 7.34
N TYR A 11 24.18 30.91 8.60
CA TYR A 11 23.97 32.01 9.56
C TYR A 11 25.25 32.70 10.02
N ARG A 12 26.42 32.22 9.61
CA ARG A 12 27.74 32.66 10.08
C ARG A 12 27.88 32.63 11.62
N LYS A 13 27.13 31.74 12.29
CA LYS A 13 27.06 31.60 13.76
C LYS A 13 26.95 30.12 14.15
N LYS A 14 27.20 29.82 15.42
CA LYS A 14 26.94 28.49 15.99
C LYS A 14 25.45 28.13 15.90
N PRO A 15 25.10 26.83 15.80
CA PRO A 15 23.71 26.40 15.78
C PRO A 15 22.93 26.93 16.97
N ASN A 16 21.80 27.55 16.69
CA ASN A 16 20.87 28.10 17.69
C ASN A 16 19.45 27.57 17.46
N ALA A 17 18.50 27.98 18.29
CA ALA A 17 17.09 27.54 18.18
C ALA A 17 16.50 27.82 16.77
N VAL A 18 16.84 28.96 16.17
CA VAL A 18 16.38 29.35 14.84
C VAL A 18 16.87 28.35 13.77
N TYR A 19 18.14 27.94 13.84
CA TYR A 19 18.73 26.95 12.95
C TYR A 19 18.03 25.61 13.07
N TYR A 20 17.77 25.13 14.29
CA TYR A 20 17.10 23.84 14.51
C TYR A 20 15.63 23.87 14.06
N ASN A 21 14.94 24.99 14.28
CA ASN A 21 13.57 25.19 13.77
C ASN A 21 13.54 25.16 12.23
N LEU A 22 14.43 25.90 11.56
CA LEU A 22 14.51 25.89 10.10
C LEU A 22 14.84 24.48 9.57
N LYS A 23 15.78 23.78 10.19
CA LYS A 23 16.12 22.40 9.83
C LYS A 23 14.92 21.46 9.98
N SER A 24 14.13 21.63 11.04
CA SER A 24 12.90 20.85 11.28
C SER A 24 11.84 21.12 10.22
N LEU A 25 11.60 22.39 9.90
CA LEU A 25 10.67 22.80 8.84
C LEU A 25 11.10 22.25 7.49
N LEU A 26 12.35 22.43 7.12
CA LEU A 26 12.90 21.92 5.86
C LEU A 26 12.77 20.39 5.77
N LYS A 27 13.06 19.67 6.87
CA LYS A 27 12.86 18.21 6.92
C LYS A 27 11.41 17.84 6.68
N LYS A 28 10.46 18.55 7.32
CA LYS A 28 9.03 18.35 7.14
C LYS A 28 8.60 18.59 5.69
N ASP A 29 9.08 19.68 5.08
CA ASP A 29 8.75 20.04 3.71
C ASP A 29 9.32 19.04 2.70
N ILE A 30 10.56 18.57 2.91
CA ILE A 30 11.15 17.50 2.09
C ILE A 30 10.32 16.21 2.20
N ILE A 31 9.96 15.79 3.41
CA ILE A 31 9.13 14.58 3.61
C ILE A 31 7.77 14.75 2.92
N ASN A 32 7.11 15.89 3.08
CA ASN A 32 5.85 16.16 2.41
C ASN A 32 5.99 16.17 0.89
N SER A 33 7.07 16.76 0.35
CA SER A 33 7.31 16.79 -1.09
C SER A 33 7.54 15.41 -1.71
N MET A 34 8.00 14.43 -0.93
CA MET A 34 8.15 13.05 -1.41
C MET A 34 6.83 12.41 -1.83
N LEU A 35 5.70 12.83 -1.23
CA LEU A 35 4.36 12.36 -1.60
C LEU A 35 3.92 12.85 -2.99
N TYR A 36 4.52 13.92 -3.50
CA TYR A 36 4.21 14.51 -4.80
C TYR A 36 5.11 13.98 -5.93
N ARG A 37 6.18 13.26 -5.60
CA ARG A 37 7.06 12.67 -6.61
C ARG A 37 6.35 11.56 -7.37
N ASP A 38 6.70 11.45 -8.64
CA ASP A 38 6.22 10.37 -9.48
C ASP A 38 6.82 9.03 -9.00
N ALA A 39 5.94 8.07 -8.74
CA ALA A 39 6.34 6.72 -8.31
C ALA A 39 7.26 6.02 -9.34
N SER A 40 7.15 6.37 -10.63
CA SER A 40 7.99 5.83 -11.69
C SER A 40 9.48 6.15 -11.51
N GLN A 41 9.80 7.28 -10.88
CA GLN A 41 11.17 7.73 -10.64
C GLN A 41 11.81 7.13 -9.38
N ILE A 42 11.00 6.57 -8.48
CA ILE A 42 11.45 6.12 -7.15
C ILE A 42 11.51 4.60 -7.08
N PHE A 43 10.55 3.92 -7.72
CA PHE A 43 10.38 2.48 -7.57
C PHE A 43 10.72 1.72 -8.85
N SER A 44 11.47 0.63 -8.70
CA SER A 44 11.98 -0.18 -9.84
C SER A 44 10.95 -1.11 -10.45
N THR A 45 9.97 -1.60 -9.67
CA THR A 45 8.98 -2.58 -10.14
C THR A 45 7.63 -1.96 -10.43
N ASP A 46 6.96 -2.44 -11.48
CA ASP A 46 5.63 -1.98 -11.88
C ASP A 46 4.59 -2.19 -10.76
N TYR A 47 4.67 -3.31 -10.05
CA TYR A 47 3.79 -3.62 -8.93
C TYR A 47 3.90 -2.57 -7.81
N VAL A 48 5.13 -2.23 -7.38
CA VAL A 48 5.33 -1.22 -6.32
C VAL A 48 4.90 0.17 -6.80
N ARG A 49 5.18 0.52 -8.06
CA ARG A 49 4.70 1.77 -8.68
C ARG A 49 3.18 1.85 -8.68
N ALA A 50 2.51 0.79 -9.12
CA ALA A 50 1.05 0.71 -9.13
C ALA A 50 0.47 0.85 -7.72
N LYS A 51 1.01 0.13 -6.76
CA LYS A 51 0.60 0.20 -5.35
C LYS A 51 0.71 1.60 -4.77
N MET A 52 1.82 2.30 -5.02
CA MET A 52 2.03 3.67 -4.52
C MET A 52 1.11 4.68 -5.22
N ASN A 53 0.91 4.54 -6.54
CA ASN A 53 -0.04 5.38 -7.28
C ASN A 53 -1.48 5.14 -6.83
N CYS A 54 -1.87 3.90 -6.59
CA CYS A 54 -3.18 3.54 -6.07
C CYS A 54 -3.43 4.21 -4.71
N ARG A 55 -2.49 4.13 -3.78
CA ARG A 55 -2.57 4.79 -2.47
C ARG A 55 -2.67 6.32 -2.58
N LYS A 56 -1.88 6.91 -3.48
CA LYS A 56 -1.93 8.35 -3.75
C LYS A 56 -3.31 8.76 -4.26
N TRP A 57 -3.87 8.05 -5.22
CA TRP A 57 -5.18 8.34 -5.78
C TRP A 57 -6.31 8.08 -4.78
N LEU A 58 -6.22 7.02 -3.97
CA LEU A 58 -7.17 6.78 -2.87
C LEU A 58 -7.21 7.97 -1.91
N MET A 59 -6.04 8.46 -1.47
CA MET A 59 -5.95 9.61 -0.57
C MET A 59 -6.53 10.88 -1.23
N GLN A 60 -6.16 11.17 -2.46
CA GLN A 60 -6.65 12.34 -3.21
C GLN A 60 -8.17 12.27 -3.42
N GLY A 61 -8.69 11.13 -3.87
CA GLY A 61 -10.11 10.92 -4.07
C GLY A 61 -10.92 11.04 -2.78
N SER A 62 -10.45 10.43 -1.70
CA SER A 62 -11.08 10.52 -0.37
C SER A 62 -11.12 11.97 0.15
N MET A 63 -10.03 12.73 -0.02
CA MET A 63 -10.00 14.14 0.38
C MET A 63 -11.01 14.99 -0.41
N LEU A 64 -11.15 14.76 -1.71
CA LEU A 64 -12.09 15.48 -2.56
C LEU A 64 -13.55 15.11 -2.21
N VAL A 65 -13.84 13.84 -2.02
CA VAL A 65 -15.17 13.36 -1.59
C VAL A 65 -15.55 13.99 -0.24
N ASN A 66 -14.64 14.02 0.73
CA ASN A 66 -14.88 14.65 2.03
C ASN A 66 -15.11 16.17 1.93
N ARG A 67 -14.51 16.81 0.94
CA ARG A 67 -14.76 18.24 0.63
C ARG A 67 -15.97 18.48 -0.26
N LYS A 68 -16.77 17.45 -0.54
CA LYS A 68 -17.96 17.48 -1.39
C LYS A 68 -17.67 17.77 -2.88
N VAL A 69 -16.42 17.64 -3.32
CA VAL A 69 -16.02 17.72 -4.74
C VAL A 69 -16.16 16.31 -5.34
N TYR A 70 -17.41 15.87 -5.48
CA TYR A 70 -17.72 14.47 -5.78
C TYR A 70 -17.30 14.02 -7.17
N GLY A 71 -17.49 14.86 -8.21
CA GLY A 71 -17.18 14.50 -9.59
C GLY A 71 -15.75 14.05 -9.76
N GLU A 72 -14.79 14.91 -9.41
CA GLU A 72 -13.36 14.60 -9.50
C GLU A 72 -12.94 13.53 -8.50
N GLY A 73 -13.47 13.59 -7.27
CA GLY A 73 -13.15 12.61 -6.23
C GLY A 73 -13.48 11.19 -6.66
N LEU A 74 -14.68 10.96 -7.19
CA LEU A 74 -15.13 9.65 -7.68
C LEU A 74 -14.34 9.19 -8.92
N ASN A 75 -14.02 10.11 -9.84
CA ASN A 75 -13.20 9.76 -11.01
C ASN A 75 -11.81 9.26 -10.61
N ILE A 76 -11.18 9.92 -9.61
CA ILE A 76 -9.88 9.50 -9.10
C ILE A 76 -10.00 8.15 -8.37
N LEU A 77 -11.05 7.93 -7.57
CA LEU A 77 -11.28 6.64 -6.89
C LEU A 77 -11.52 5.49 -7.88
N LYS A 78 -12.25 5.71 -8.97
CA LYS A 78 -12.43 4.72 -10.04
C LYS A 78 -11.11 4.34 -10.70
N ARG A 79 -10.26 5.33 -11.02
CA ARG A 79 -8.91 5.05 -11.55
C ARG A 79 -8.06 4.25 -10.55
N ALA A 80 -8.16 4.57 -9.25
CA ALA A 80 -7.48 3.78 -8.22
C ALA A 80 -8.00 2.35 -8.19
N GLN A 81 -9.31 2.14 -8.32
CA GLN A 81 -9.95 0.83 -8.35
C GLN A 81 -9.51 0.00 -9.57
N GLU A 82 -9.50 0.59 -10.76
CA GLU A 82 -9.00 -0.06 -11.98
C GLU A 82 -7.53 -0.48 -11.83
N LEU A 83 -6.71 0.38 -11.23
CA LEU A 83 -5.30 0.08 -10.99
C LEU A 83 -5.13 -1.02 -9.94
N ALA A 84 -5.92 -1.01 -8.86
CA ALA A 84 -5.92 -2.03 -7.83
C ALA A 84 -6.31 -3.40 -8.38
N ASN A 85 -7.34 -3.46 -9.22
CA ASN A 85 -7.76 -4.68 -9.90
C ASN A 85 -6.68 -5.20 -10.86
N LYS A 86 -6.09 -4.30 -11.67
CA LYS A 86 -5.06 -4.68 -12.67
C LYS A 86 -3.83 -5.31 -12.03
N PHE A 87 -3.44 -4.88 -10.85
CA PHE A 87 -2.21 -5.30 -10.17
C PHE A 87 -2.46 -6.20 -8.95
N ASP A 88 -3.68 -6.68 -8.78
CA ASP A 88 -4.09 -7.55 -7.67
C ASP A 88 -3.67 -6.97 -6.30
N LEU A 89 -4.24 -5.81 -5.97
CA LEU A 89 -3.96 -5.06 -4.75
C LEU A 89 -5.16 -5.11 -3.78
N PRO A 90 -5.48 -6.26 -3.18
CA PRO A 90 -6.73 -6.42 -2.43
C PRO A 90 -6.82 -5.52 -1.19
N GLY A 91 -5.70 -5.20 -0.54
CA GLY A 91 -5.70 -4.28 0.60
C GLY A 91 -6.09 -2.85 0.21
N GLU A 92 -5.61 -2.38 -0.93
CA GLU A 92 -5.97 -1.08 -1.50
C GLU A 92 -7.41 -1.09 -2.02
N GLN A 93 -7.86 -2.22 -2.60
CA GLN A 93 -9.23 -2.41 -3.09
C GLN A 93 -10.25 -2.27 -1.96
N ALA A 94 -10.04 -2.96 -0.83
CA ALA A 94 -10.92 -2.86 0.33
C ALA A 94 -11.09 -1.42 0.83
N LEU A 95 -10.01 -0.64 0.89
CA LEU A 95 -10.04 0.76 1.32
C LEU A 95 -10.76 1.69 0.32
N ILE A 96 -10.63 1.41 -0.98
CA ILE A 96 -11.37 2.15 -2.03
C ILE A 96 -12.86 1.85 -1.90
N ASP A 97 -13.22 0.58 -1.79
CA ASP A 97 -14.62 0.15 -1.69
C ASP A 97 -15.28 0.68 -0.41
N GLU A 98 -14.55 0.74 0.70
CA GLU A 98 -15.01 1.40 1.93
C GLU A 98 -15.30 2.90 1.70
N THR A 99 -14.43 3.60 0.99
CA THR A 99 -14.60 5.02 0.67
C THR A 99 -15.82 5.23 -0.24
N LEU A 100 -15.99 4.38 -1.25
CA LEU A 100 -17.13 4.40 -2.17
C LEU A 100 -18.43 4.03 -1.44
N ARG A 101 -18.41 3.03 -0.55
CA ARG A 101 -19.55 2.67 0.30
C ARG A 101 -20.05 3.87 1.08
N ASN A 102 -19.15 4.58 1.77
CA ASN A 102 -19.50 5.74 2.60
C ASN A 102 -20.13 6.87 1.79
N TYR A 103 -19.77 6.99 0.52
CA TYR A 103 -20.39 7.94 -0.40
C TYR A 103 -21.76 7.47 -0.88
N TYR A 104 -21.87 6.22 -1.35
CA TYR A 104 -23.10 5.71 -1.98
C TYR A 104 -24.21 5.36 -0.97
N ILE A 105 -23.87 4.97 0.26
CA ILE A 105 -24.87 4.66 1.29
C ILE A 105 -25.79 5.85 1.60
N ILE A 106 -25.26 7.08 1.52
CA ILE A 106 -26.06 8.31 1.74
C ILE A 106 -27.03 8.57 0.59
N ARG A 107 -26.74 8.06 -0.62
CA ARG A 107 -27.53 8.31 -1.84
C ARG A 107 -28.45 7.16 -2.22
N GLU A 108 -28.00 5.95 -2.06
CA GLU A 108 -28.67 4.75 -2.53
C GLU A 108 -29.18 3.87 -1.36
N GLY A 109 -28.74 4.18 -0.13
CA GLY A 109 -29.18 3.48 1.07
C GLY A 109 -28.73 2.03 1.14
N LYS A 110 -29.64 1.16 1.58
CA LYS A 110 -29.38 -0.26 1.85
C LYS A 110 -28.76 -1.05 0.69
N PRO A 111 -29.21 -0.90 -0.58
CA PRO A 111 -28.60 -1.63 -1.70
C PRO A 111 -27.12 -1.36 -1.88
N ALA A 112 -26.68 -0.10 -1.70
CA ALA A 112 -25.27 0.24 -1.76
C ALA A 112 -24.48 -0.40 -0.59
N MET A 113 -25.07 -0.38 0.60
CA MET A 113 -24.45 -1.01 1.78
C MET A 113 -24.18 -2.49 1.54
N GLU A 114 -25.19 -3.26 1.15
CA GLU A 114 -25.09 -4.70 0.91
C GLU A 114 -24.05 -5.02 -0.19
N LYS A 115 -24.08 -4.27 -1.29
CA LYS A 115 -23.12 -4.43 -2.39
C LYS A 115 -21.67 -4.26 -1.93
N TYR A 116 -21.37 -3.16 -1.24
CA TYR A 116 -20.00 -2.85 -0.84
C TYR A 116 -19.52 -3.69 0.34
N GLU A 117 -20.41 -4.17 1.22
CA GLU A 117 -20.05 -5.12 2.27
C GLU A 117 -19.49 -6.42 1.69
N ILE A 118 -20.12 -6.94 0.63
CA ILE A 118 -19.63 -8.15 -0.07
C ILE A 118 -18.25 -7.88 -0.68
N LEU A 119 -18.07 -6.77 -1.43
CA LEU A 119 -16.81 -6.43 -2.07
C LEU A 119 -15.68 -6.23 -1.06
N ILE A 120 -15.96 -5.55 0.05
CA ILE A 120 -14.99 -5.32 1.12
C ILE A 120 -14.61 -6.65 1.80
N HIS A 121 -15.58 -7.53 2.02
CA HIS A 121 -15.34 -8.84 2.63
C HIS A 121 -14.42 -9.69 1.73
N GLU A 122 -14.76 -9.82 0.45
CA GLU A 122 -13.95 -10.56 -0.53
C GLU A 122 -12.51 -10.01 -0.62
N SER A 123 -12.36 -8.70 -0.70
CA SER A 123 -11.05 -8.05 -0.76
C SER A 123 -10.23 -8.26 0.52
N ASN A 124 -10.86 -8.26 1.70
CA ASN A 124 -10.19 -8.51 2.98
C ASN A 124 -9.75 -9.97 3.11
N GLU A 125 -10.53 -10.94 2.65
CA GLU A 125 -10.12 -12.35 2.62
C GLU A 125 -8.92 -12.56 1.70
N MET A 126 -8.95 -11.97 0.49
CA MET A 126 -7.81 -12.02 -0.44
C MET A 126 -6.56 -11.37 0.17
N TYR A 127 -6.72 -10.25 0.87
CA TYR A 127 -5.61 -9.58 1.55
C TYR A 127 -5.02 -10.40 2.69
N ALA A 128 -5.85 -11.05 3.49
CA ALA A 128 -5.42 -11.95 4.56
C ALA A 128 -4.60 -13.12 4.00
N ASN A 129 -5.07 -13.75 2.91
CA ASN A 129 -4.37 -14.80 2.21
C ASN A 129 -3.02 -14.33 1.63
N HIS A 130 -2.98 -13.12 1.07
CA HIS A 130 -1.74 -12.52 0.57
C HIS A 130 -0.70 -12.29 1.69
N ILE A 131 -1.14 -11.79 2.86
CA ILE A 131 -0.28 -11.64 4.04
C ILE A 131 0.24 -13.00 4.51
N GLU A 132 -0.62 -14.00 4.57
CA GLU A 132 -0.23 -15.35 5.00
C GLU A 132 0.81 -15.95 4.04
N ALA A 133 0.58 -15.86 2.74
CA ALA A 133 1.53 -16.30 1.71
C ALA A 133 2.88 -15.58 1.86
N SER A 134 2.87 -14.26 2.05
CA SER A 134 4.07 -13.47 2.27
C SER A 134 4.83 -13.92 3.53
N ASN A 135 4.12 -14.19 4.62
CA ASN A 135 4.72 -14.68 5.86
C ASN A 135 5.39 -16.06 5.66
N TYR A 136 4.79 -16.95 4.86
CA TYR A 136 5.44 -18.23 4.53
C TYR A 136 6.70 -18.01 3.67
N MET A 137 6.66 -17.11 2.69
CA MET A 137 7.83 -16.78 1.88
C MET A 137 8.97 -16.22 2.72
N TYR A 138 8.70 -15.31 3.66
CA TYR A 138 9.71 -14.81 4.59
C TYR A 138 10.30 -15.92 5.47
N ARG A 139 9.47 -16.82 6.01
CA ARG A 139 9.93 -17.96 6.81
C ARG A 139 10.80 -18.94 6.02
N LEU A 140 10.57 -19.06 4.70
CA LEU A 140 11.41 -19.86 3.81
C LEU A 140 12.74 -19.19 3.50
N SER A 141 12.74 -17.85 3.32
CA SER A 141 13.94 -17.09 2.96
C SER A 141 14.86 -16.78 4.15
N LEU A 142 14.35 -16.67 5.37
CA LEU A 142 15.15 -16.36 6.55
C LEU A 142 16.36 -17.28 6.76
N PRO A 143 16.24 -18.64 6.69
CA PRO A 143 17.39 -19.51 6.84
C PRO A 143 18.47 -19.31 5.77
N THR A 144 18.06 -18.98 4.53
CA THR A 144 19.01 -18.74 3.43
C THR A 144 19.75 -17.42 3.55
N LEU A 145 19.14 -16.43 4.21
CA LEU A 145 19.71 -15.10 4.39
C LEU A 145 20.62 -15.00 5.63
N PHE A 146 20.33 -15.76 6.69
CA PHE A 146 20.99 -15.58 7.99
C PHE A 146 21.72 -16.81 8.51
N GLU A 147 21.42 -18.01 8.02
CA GLU A 147 22.05 -19.26 8.47
C GLU A 147 23.03 -19.80 7.43
N THR A 148 24.30 -19.42 7.53
CA THR A 148 25.34 -19.82 6.59
C THR A 148 25.75 -21.30 6.71
N ASN A 149 25.34 -22.01 7.77
CA ASN A 149 25.87 -23.38 8.10
C ASN A 149 24.80 -24.40 8.56
N SER A 150 23.51 -24.11 8.50
CA SER A 150 22.54 -25.14 8.88
C SER A 150 22.23 -26.05 7.70
N LYS A 151 22.36 -27.35 7.89
CA LYS A 151 21.76 -28.34 6.99
C LYS A 151 20.27 -27.97 6.88
N LEU A 152 19.89 -27.39 5.76
CA LEU A 152 18.52 -27.02 5.48
C LEU A 152 17.61 -28.16 5.89
N ASN A 153 16.74 -27.95 6.86
CA ASN A 153 15.83 -28.99 7.31
C ASN A 153 14.77 -29.20 6.24
N ILE A 154 15.09 -30.00 5.21
CA ILE A 154 14.27 -30.29 4.03
C ILE A 154 12.83 -30.67 4.43
N ARG A 155 12.69 -31.34 5.58
CA ARG A 155 11.37 -31.73 6.12
C ARG A 155 10.54 -30.50 6.53
N ARG A 156 11.19 -29.49 7.13
CA ARG A 156 10.55 -28.23 7.52
C ARG A 156 10.17 -27.39 6.29
N LEU A 157 11.04 -27.32 5.30
CA LEU A 157 10.80 -26.62 4.04
C LEU A 157 9.65 -27.27 3.25
N ARG A 158 9.62 -28.62 3.14
CA ARG A 158 8.51 -29.34 2.50
C ARG A 158 7.18 -29.05 3.17
N LYS A 159 7.13 -29.02 4.52
CA LYS A 159 5.90 -28.69 5.26
C LYS A 159 5.45 -27.25 5.01
N GLN A 160 6.37 -26.32 4.89
CA GLN A 160 6.06 -24.91 4.60
C GLN A 160 5.60 -24.71 3.15
N LEU A 161 6.24 -25.39 2.18
CA LEU A 161 5.82 -25.39 0.79
C LEU A 161 4.42 -25.98 0.60
N LEU A 162 4.07 -27.06 1.31
CA LEU A 162 2.73 -27.62 1.31
C LEU A 162 1.69 -26.64 1.82
N LYS A 163 1.99 -25.92 2.89
CA LYS A 163 1.10 -24.86 3.40
C LYS A 163 0.94 -23.70 2.42
N LEU A 164 2.03 -23.25 1.79
CA LEU A 164 2.00 -22.22 0.77
C LEU A 164 1.12 -22.66 -0.42
N LYS A 165 1.25 -23.93 -0.83
CA LYS A 165 0.42 -24.49 -1.90
C LYS A 165 -1.06 -24.48 -1.54
N LEU A 166 -1.44 -24.85 -0.32
CA LEU A 166 -2.84 -24.81 0.16
C LEU A 166 -3.40 -23.38 0.16
N VAL A 167 -2.62 -22.40 0.62
CA VAL A 167 -3.02 -20.98 0.57
C VAL A 167 -3.19 -20.53 -0.87
N TYR A 168 -2.28 -20.90 -1.78
CA TYR A 168 -2.35 -20.56 -3.20
C TYR A 168 -3.59 -21.20 -3.85
N GLU A 169 -3.88 -22.45 -3.59
CA GLU A 169 -5.07 -23.16 -4.11
C GLU A 169 -6.38 -22.55 -3.58
N SER A 170 -6.41 -22.10 -2.32
CA SER A 170 -7.56 -21.39 -1.76
C SER A 170 -7.80 -20.03 -2.40
N THR A 171 -6.73 -19.32 -2.81
CA THR A 171 -6.84 -18.04 -3.53
C THR A 171 -7.28 -18.22 -4.98
N LEU A 172 -6.82 -19.28 -5.67
CA LEU A 172 -7.27 -19.59 -7.04
C LEU A 172 -8.75 -19.95 -7.10
N GLY A 173 -9.28 -20.66 -6.12
CA GLY A 173 -10.71 -20.99 -6.05
C GLY A 173 -11.64 -19.77 -5.94
N SER A 174 -11.10 -18.61 -5.47
CA SER A 174 -11.80 -17.32 -5.48
C SER A 174 -11.54 -16.51 -6.74
N SER A 175 -10.42 -16.73 -7.44
CA SER A 175 -10.02 -15.98 -8.63
C SER A 175 -10.58 -16.52 -9.96
N ASP A 176 -11.27 -17.65 -9.99
CA ASP A 176 -12.07 -18.09 -11.16
C ASP A 176 -13.19 -17.10 -11.53
N ARG A 177 -13.43 -16.07 -10.69
CA ARG A 177 -14.35 -14.96 -10.98
C ARG A 177 -13.68 -13.72 -11.55
N ILE A 178 -12.36 -13.64 -11.54
CA ILE A 178 -11.60 -12.54 -12.13
C ILE A 178 -10.74 -13.18 -13.24
N GLY A 179 -11.24 -13.10 -14.47
CA GLY A 179 -10.53 -13.63 -15.63
C GLY A 179 -9.08 -13.13 -15.68
N PHE A 180 -8.15 -14.05 -15.66
CA PHE A 180 -6.76 -13.78 -16.01
C PHE A 180 -6.72 -13.34 -17.47
N TYR A 181 -6.29 -12.10 -17.69
CA TYR A 181 -5.71 -11.65 -18.95
C TYR A 181 -4.28 -11.21 -18.73
#